data_41578e356ed4e86d3d3534f5b5bca3fe
#
_entry.id   41578e356ed4e86d3d3534f5b5bca3fe
#
_cell.length_a   1.000
_cell.length_b   1.000
_cell.length_c   1.000
_cell.angle_alpha   90.00
_cell.angle_beta   90.00
_cell.angle_gamma   90.00
#
_symmetry.space_group_name_H-M   'P 1'
#
loop_
_entity.id
_entity.type
_entity.pdbx_description
1 polymer ?
#
loop_
_entity_poly.entity_id
_entity_poly.type
_entity_poly.pdbx_seq_one_letter_code
_entity_poly.pdbx_strand_id
1 'polypeptide(L)'
;MKKSISMLLAAMMLTGALSGCGGSSSSDSSDSQASGNDSGVSGAITVISREDGSGTRGAFIELTGVEEKNDAGEKIDNTTADAEIANKTDVVLTSVAGNEKAIGYISLGALNDTVKAVKVDGAEATVDNVKAGTYKLSRPFNIATKGEPTGVAKDFINFILSKEGQAVVTDNKYIAVDDNAAAFTSDGSSGQIAVGGSSSVSPVMEKLIEAYKAVNPNASIDLQTSDSTSGMTGTMDGTFAIASRELKDDEAAQLTGTAIALDGIAVVVNPANTIDDLSMDQIKGIYVGDITDWGDLA
;
A
#
# COMPACT_ATOMS: atom_id res chain seq x y z
N MET A 1 -31.55 39.21 -27.29
CA MET A 1 -32.30 38.81 -28.50
C MET A 1 -32.62 37.33 -28.38
N LYS A 2 -33.91 37.05 -28.30
CA LYS A 2 -34.53 35.73 -28.21
C LYS A 2 -34.35 34.95 -29.50
N LYS A 3 -34.22 33.62 -29.44
CA LYS A 3 -34.95 32.69 -30.33
C LYS A 3 -34.88 31.27 -29.78
N SER A 4 -36.02 30.81 -29.32
CA SER A 4 -36.44 29.42 -29.10
C SER A 4 -36.89 28.80 -30.42
N ILE A 5 -36.83 27.49 -30.57
CA ILE A 5 -37.67 26.60 -31.44
C ILE A 5 -37.31 25.18 -31.00
N SER A 6 -38.13 24.48 -30.27
CA SER A 6 -39.35 23.70 -30.51
C SER A 6 -39.15 22.36 -31.22
N MET A 7 -39.34 21.28 -30.45
CA MET A 7 -40.25 20.14 -30.60
C MET A 7 -40.34 19.38 -31.93
N LEU A 8 -40.14 18.06 -31.91
CA LEU A 8 -41.08 17.12 -32.55
C LEU A 8 -41.00 15.71 -31.92
N LEU A 9 -42.15 15.27 -31.39
CA LEU A 9 -42.51 13.89 -31.06
C LEU A 9 -42.74 13.08 -32.33
N ALA A 10 -42.40 11.79 -32.33
CA ALA A 10 -43.12 10.79 -33.14
C ALA A 10 -43.12 9.43 -32.41
N ALA A 11 -44.26 9.07 -31.91
CA ALA A 11 -44.62 7.74 -31.45
C ALA A 11 -45.06 6.88 -32.67
N MET A 12 -44.65 5.62 -32.69
CA MET A 12 -45.34 4.60 -33.49
C MET A 12 -45.37 3.27 -32.71
N MET A 13 -46.59 2.94 -32.27
CA MET A 13 -47.00 1.58 -31.89
C MET A 13 -47.27 0.77 -33.14
N LEU A 14 -46.88 -0.49 -33.15
CA LEU A 14 -47.58 -1.53 -33.91
C LEU A 14 -47.61 -2.83 -33.15
N THR A 15 -48.82 -3.25 -32.84
CA THR A 15 -49.27 -4.53 -32.32
C THR A 15 -49.34 -5.58 -33.44
N GLY A 16 -49.05 -6.82 -33.09
CA GLY A 16 -49.33 -7.97 -33.96
C GLY A 16 -49.22 -9.28 -33.18
N ALA A 17 -50.37 -9.85 -32.88
CA ALA A 17 -50.57 -11.12 -32.18
C ALA A 17 -50.80 -12.30 -33.14
N LEU A 18 -50.72 -13.51 -32.54
CA LEU A 18 -51.36 -14.81 -32.86
C LEU A 18 -50.55 -15.90 -33.57
N SER A 19 -50.22 -16.87 -32.80
CA SER A 19 -50.80 -18.24 -32.61
C SER A 19 -50.38 -19.30 -33.61
N GLY A 20 -49.91 -20.42 -33.11
CA GLY A 20 -49.73 -21.70 -33.80
C GLY A 20 -49.38 -22.82 -32.87
N CYS A 21 -50.36 -23.62 -32.55
CA CYS A 21 -50.35 -24.83 -31.71
C CYS A 21 -49.71 -26.02 -32.46
N GLY A 22 -49.06 -26.96 -31.74
CA GLY A 22 -49.19 -28.38 -32.06
C GLY A 22 -47.91 -29.22 -32.00
N GLY A 23 -47.88 -30.20 -31.10
CA GLY A 23 -47.16 -31.45 -31.33
C GLY A 23 -46.21 -31.93 -30.22
N SER A 24 -46.74 -32.83 -29.39
CA SER A 24 -46.05 -33.64 -28.38
C SER A 24 -44.92 -34.50 -28.93
N SER A 25 -43.81 -34.62 -28.25
CA SER A 25 -43.17 -35.91 -27.92
C SER A 25 -42.14 -35.72 -26.82
N SER A 26 -42.33 -36.48 -25.78
CA SER A 26 -41.49 -36.67 -24.61
C SER A 26 -40.10 -37.19 -24.94
N SER A 27 -39.08 -36.58 -24.38
CA SER A 27 -37.85 -37.26 -23.98
C SER A 27 -37.28 -36.59 -22.77
N ASP A 28 -37.30 -37.33 -21.70
CA ASP A 28 -36.69 -37.16 -20.42
C ASP A 28 -35.21 -36.76 -20.57
N SER A 29 -34.83 -35.61 -20.13
CA SER A 29 -33.44 -35.25 -19.88
C SER A 29 -33.39 -34.55 -18.56
N SER A 30 -32.96 -35.29 -17.57
CA SER A 30 -32.64 -34.84 -16.22
C SER A 30 -31.80 -33.57 -16.29
N ASP A 31 -32.43 -32.44 -16.08
CA ASP A 31 -31.79 -31.18 -15.81
C ASP A 31 -31.26 -31.23 -14.37
N SER A 32 -29.99 -31.63 -14.27
CA SER A 32 -29.24 -31.43 -13.03
C SER A 32 -28.99 -29.93 -12.90
N GLN A 33 -29.91 -29.24 -12.28
CA GLN A 33 -29.62 -27.94 -11.69
C GLN A 33 -28.50 -28.13 -10.66
N ALA A 34 -27.27 -27.94 -11.09
CA ALA A 34 -26.19 -27.57 -10.21
C ALA A 34 -26.49 -26.17 -9.68
N SER A 35 -27.22 -26.14 -8.55
CA SER A 35 -27.35 -24.95 -7.73
C SER A 35 -26.01 -24.74 -7.02
N GLY A 36 -24.99 -24.36 -7.77
CA GLY A 36 -23.76 -23.81 -7.25
C GLY A 36 -24.01 -22.33 -6.99
N ASN A 37 -24.41 -22.02 -5.77
CA ASN A 37 -24.34 -20.66 -5.29
C ASN A 37 -22.89 -20.38 -4.93
N ASP A 38 -22.01 -20.37 -5.94
CA ASP A 38 -20.63 -19.89 -5.78
C ASP A 38 -20.65 -18.38 -6.02
N SER A 39 -20.86 -17.64 -4.95
CA SER A 39 -20.84 -16.17 -4.94
C SER A 39 -19.43 -15.60 -4.76
N GLY A 40 -18.41 -16.39 -5.04
CA GLY A 40 -17.00 -15.97 -4.99
C GLY A 40 -16.59 -15.15 -6.23
N VAL A 41 -15.67 -14.24 -6.06
CA VAL A 41 -14.97 -13.62 -7.20
C VAL A 41 -14.22 -14.69 -7.97
N SER A 42 -14.40 -14.74 -9.28
CA SER A 42 -13.73 -15.68 -10.20
C SER A 42 -13.15 -14.91 -11.39
N GLY A 43 -12.21 -15.54 -12.11
CA GLY A 43 -11.55 -14.99 -13.28
C GLY A 43 -10.17 -14.41 -12.96
N ALA A 44 -9.47 -14.01 -14.02
CA ALA A 44 -8.05 -13.67 -13.97
C ALA A 44 -7.74 -12.58 -12.91
N ILE A 45 -6.74 -12.85 -12.09
CA ILE A 45 -6.23 -11.91 -11.07
C ILE A 45 -5.44 -10.81 -11.75
N THR A 46 -5.74 -9.55 -11.43
CA THR A 46 -4.90 -8.40 -11.81
C THR A 46 -3.94 -8.09 -10.66
N VAL A 47 -2.68 -8.42 -10.84
CA VAL A 47 -1.64 -8.17 -9.83
C VAL A 47 -1.14 -6.73 -9.95
N ILE A 48 -1.27 -5.95 -8.87
CA ILE A 48 -0.71 -4.60 -8.77
C ILE A 48 0.53 -4.65 -7.90
N SER A 49 1.69 -4.33 -8.46
CA SER A 49 2.95 -4.22 -7.73
C SER A 49 3.43 -2.78 -7.70
N ARG A 50 4.51 -2.53 -6.97
CA ARG A 50 5.14 -1.22 -6.88
C ARG A 50 6.39 -1.17 -7.78
N GLU A 51 6.84 0.03 -8.03
CA GLU A 51 8.10 0.33 -8.74
C GLU A 51 9.34 -0.26 -8.03
N ASP A 52 10.41 -0.51 -8.76
CA ASP A 52 11.63 -1.17 -8.24
C ASP A 52 12.31 -0.42 -7.08
N GLY A 53 12.24 0.91 -7.07
CA GLY A 53 12.78 1.74 -5.98
C GLY A 53 11.94 1.73 -4.71
N SER A 54 10.72 1.16 -4.76
CA SER A 54 9.78 1.15 -3.63
C SER A 54 10.29 0.32 -2.47
N GLY A 55 10.41 0.96 -1.30
CA GLY A 55 10.72 0.25 -0.06
C GLY A 55 9.60 -0.71 0.36
N THR A 56 8.33 -0.39 0.04
CA THR A 56 7.21 -1.30 0.32
C THR A 56 7.28 -2.56 -0.55
N ARG A 57 7.66 -2.44 -1.85
CA ARG A 57 7.93 -3.61 -2.69
C ARG A 57 9.06 -4.45 -2.10
N GLY A 58 10.21 -3.83 -1.81
CA GLY A 58 11.34 -4.56 -1.26
C GLY A 58 11.00 -5.35 0.00
N ALA A 59 10.32 -4.73 0.97
CA ALA A 59 9.88 -5.41 2.17
C ALA A 59 8.82 -6.49 1.89
N PHE A 60 7.86 -6.22 0.99
CA PHE A 60 6.80 -7.17 0.66
C PHE A 60 7.36 -8.44 0.00
N ILE A 61 8.20 -8.31 -1.03
CA ILE A 61 8.75 -9.47 -1.75
C ILE A 61 9.66 -10.31 -0.86
N GLU A 62 10.43 -9.68 0.05
CA GLU A 62 11.26 -10.37 1.03
C GLU A 62 10.41 -11.15 2.05
N LEU A 63 9.41 -10.51 2.65
CA LEU A 63 8.58 -11.11 3.68
C LEU A 63 7.66 -12.21 3.16
N THR A 64 7.19 -12.10 1.91
CA THR A 64 6.33 -13.11 1.27
C THR A 64 7.10 -14.22 0.58
N GLY A 65 8.43 -14.08 0.45
CA GLY A 65 9.26 -15.03 -0.28
C GLY A 65 9.10 -14.98 -1.80
N VAL A 66 8.55 -13.89 -2.34
CA VAL A 66 8.60 -13.58 -3.78
C VAL A 66 10.03 -13.31 -4.23
N GLU A 67 10.83 -12.63 -3.37
CA GLU A 67 12.27 -12.52 -3.54
C GLU A 67 12.94 -13.79 -3.03
N GLU A 68 13.74 -14.42 -3.88
CA GLU A 68 14.52 -15.61 -3.53
C GLU A 68 16.01 -15.39 -3.80
N LYS A 69 16.86 -16.15 -3.12
CA LYS A 69 18.30 -16.18 -3.42
C LYS A 69 18.60 -17.28 -4.43
N ASN A 70 19.32 -16.93 -5.48
CA ASN A 70 19.85 -17.91 -6.43
C ASN A 70 21.06 -18.68 -5.83
N ASP A 71 21.59 -19.64 -6.56
CA ASP A 71 22.74 -20.47 -6.13
C ASP A 71 24.02 -19.63 -5.86
N ALA A 72 24.12 -18.42 -6.42
CA ALA A 72 25.21 -17.49 -6.17
C ALA A 72 24.95 -16.60 -4.94
N GLY A 73 23.79 -16.72 -4.29
CA GLY A 73 23.37 -15.92 -3.14
C GLY A 73 22.80 -14.53 -3.51
N GLU A 74 22.59 -14.27 -4.81
CA GLU A 74 22.01 -13.02 -5.27
C GLU A 74 20.49 -13.05 -5.09
N LYS A 75 19.93 -11.93 -4.63
CA LYS A 75 18.48 -11.74 -4.47
C LYS A 75 17.81 -11.53 -5.81
N ILE A 76 16.85 -12.36 -6.13
CA ILE A 76 16.07 -12.31 -7.38
C ILE A 76 14.62 -12.00 -7.03
N ASP A 77 14.11 -10.89 -7.54
CA ASP A 77 12.69 -10.55 -7.48
C ASP A 77 11.93 -11.34 -8.55
N ASN A 78 11.11 -12.29 -8.12
CA ASN A 78 10.30 -13.15 -8.98
C ASN A 78 8.89 -12.58 -9.23
N THR A 79 8.65 -11.31 -8.96
CA THR A 79 7.35 -10.68 -9.27
C THR A 79 7.00 -10.93 -10.74
N THR A 80 5.80 -11.46 -11.00
CA THR A 80 5.34 -11.77 -12.37
C THR A 80 5.48 -10.56 -13.30
N ALA A 81 5.92 -10.82 -14.53
CA ALA A 81 6.04 -9.78 -15.56
C ALA A 81 4.67 -9.18 -15.97
N ASP A 82 3.58 -9.88 -15.68
CA ASP A 82 2.20 -9.42 -15.96
C ASP A 82 1.67 -8.44 -14.90
N ALA A 83 2.44 -8.18 -13.83
CA ALA A 83 2.04 -7.22 -12.81
C ALA A 83 1.99 -5.78 -13.35
N GLU A 84 0.90 -5.09 -13.07
CA GLU A 84 0.78 -3.65 -13.30
C GLU A 84 1.61 -2.88 -12.27
N ILE A 85 2.48 -1.99 -12.72
CA ILE A 85 3.40 -1.27 -11.84
C ILE A 85 2.83 0.09 -11.44
N ALA A 86 2.59 0.25 -10.15
CA ALA A 86 2.15 1.50 -9.53
C ALA A 86 3.36 2.24 -8.92
N ASN A 87 3.53 3.50 -9.28
CA ASN A 87 4.68 4.31 -8.84
C ASN A 87 4.47 5.06 -7.51
N LYS A 88 3.31 4.89 -6.86
CA LYS A 88 2.97 5.50 -5.56
C LYS A 88 1.87 4.69 -4.87
N THR A 89 1.76 4.86 -3.55
CA THR A 89 0.70 4.23 -2.73
C THR A 89 -0.70 4.58 -3.22
N ASP A 90 -0.98 5.84 -3.57
CA ASP A 90 -2.30 6.28 -4.05
C ASP A 90 -2.68 5.65 -5.40
N VAL A 91 -1.69 5.34 -6.24
CA VAL A 91 -1.95 4.64 -7.51
C VAL A 91 -2.39 3.21 -7.24
N VAL A 92 -1.77 2.50 -6.28
CA VAL A 92 -2.23 1.16 -5.85
C VAL A 92 -3.67 1.23 -5.37
N LEU A 93 -3.98 2.17 -4.45
CA LEU A 93 -5.35 2.36 -3.93
C LEU A 93 -6.36 2.57 -5.05
N THR A 94 -6.04 3.47 -6.00
CA THR A 94 -6.93 3.78 -7.13
C THR A 94 -7.11 2.59 -8.07
N SER A 95 -6.04 1.86 -8.40
CA SER A 95 -6.09 0.70 -9.29
C SER A 95 -6.91 -0.44 -8.67
N VAL A 96 -6.69 -0.74 -7.39
CA VAL A 96 -7.45 -1.79 -6.68
C VAL A 96 -8.91 -1.39 -6.50
N ALA A 97 -9.21 -0.14 -6.14
CA ALA A 97 -10.58 0.35 -6.01
C ALA A 97 -11.35 0.31 -7.34
N GLY A 98 -10.66 0.48 -8.46
CA GLY A 98 -11.25 0.50 -9.81
C GLY A 98 -11.40 -0.87 -10.48
N ASN A 99 -10.89 -1.96 -9.88
CA ASN A 99 -10.88 -3.29 -10.49
C ASN A 99 -11.22 -4.37 -9.45
N GLU A 100 -12.39 -5.01 -9.58
CA GLU A 100 -12.87 -6.05 -8.67
C GLU A 100 -11.96 -7.28 -8.60
N LYS A 101 -11.12 -7.49 -9.61
CA LYS A 101 -10.18 -8.62 -9.71
C LYS A 101 -8.75 -8.26 -9.30
N ALA A 102 -8.51 -7.01 -8.89
CA ALA A 102 -7.18 -6.57 -8.50
C ALA A 102 -6.81 -6.99 -7.08
N ILE A 103 -5.53 -7.31 -6.93
CA ILE A 103 -4.84 -7.44 -5.65
C ILE A 103 -3.65 -6.50 -5.63
N GLY A 104 -3.40 -5.85 -4.49
CA GLY A 104 -2.27 -4.95 -4.29
C GLY A 104 -1.77 -5.00 -2.85
N TYR A 105 -0.76 -4.22 -2.54
CA TYR A 105 -0.25 -4.06 -1.18
C TYR A 105 0.12 -2.60 -0.91
N ILE A 106 -0.17 -2.16 0.31
CA ILE A 106 0.05 -0.78 0.76
C ILE A 106 0.54 -0.74 2.20
N SER A 107 1.02 0.41 2.64
CA SER A 107 1.18 0.72 4.07
C SER A 107 -0.15 0.61 4.80
N LEU A 108 -0.18 -0.05 5.96
CA LEU A 108 -1.37 -0.15 6.81
C LEU A 108 -1.90 1.23 7.22
N GLY A 109 -1.01 2.19 7.49
CA GLY A 109 -1.39 3.56 7.80
C GLY A 109 -2.09 4.30 6.65
N ALA A 110 -1.93 3.84 5.40
CA ALA A 110 -2.62 4.38 4.23
C ALA A 110 -3.98 3.70 3.94
N LEU A 111 -4.33 2.64 4.68
CA LEU A 111 -5.57 1.89 4.48
C LEU A 111 -6.79 2.78 4.72
N ASN A 112 -7.71 2.76 3.77
CA ASN A 112 -8.97 3.50 3.81
C ASN A 112 -10.13 2.68 3.20
N ASP A 113 -11.35 3.20 3.26
CA ASP A 113 -12.58 2.51 2.87
C ASP A 113 -12.73 2.28 1.36
N THR A 114 -11.81 2.74 0.52
CA THR A 114 -11.86 2.50 -0.94
C THR A 114 -11.39 1.11 -1.32
N VAL A 115 -10.67 0.42 -0.44
CA VAL A 115 -10.17 -0.94 -0.61
C VAL A 115 -10.44 -1.79 0.62
N LYS A 116 -10.43 -3.10 0.47
CA LYS A 116 -10.57 -4.06 1.56
C LYS A 116 -9.22 -4.72 1.85
N ALA A 117 -8.76 -4.65 3.10
CA ALA A 117 -7.62 -5.46 3.54
C ALA A 117 -8.07 -6.92 3.75
N VAL A 118 -7.32 -7.88 3.23
CA VAL A 118 -7.50 -9.30 3.51
C VAL A 118 -6.65 -9.71 4.71
N LYS A 119 -7.09 -10.73 5.43
CA LYS A 119 -6.27 -11.39 6.45
C LYS A 119 -5.10 -12.10 5.78
N VAL A 120 -4.03 -12.28 6.53
CA VAL A 120 -2.87 -13.07 6.11
C VAL A 120 -2.65 -14.17 7.16
N ASP A 121 -2.73 -15.42 6.74
CA ASP A 121 -2.67 -16.59 7.65
C ASP A 121 -3.65 -16.46 8.83
N GLY A 122 -4.87 -15.98 8.58
CA GLY A 122 -5.92 -15.76 9.57
C GLY A 122 -5.76 -14.49 10.42
N ALA A 123 -4.65 -13.76 10.29
CA ALA A 123 -4.41 -12.53 11.05
C ALA A 123 -4.89 -11.29 10.29
N GLU A 124 -5.66 -10.43 10.95
CA GLU A 124 -6.08 -9.14 10.39
C GLU A 124 -4.92 -8.14 10.34
N ALA A 125 -4.87 -7.33 9.27
CA ALA A 125 -3.93 -6.23 9.13
C ALA A 125 -4.32 -5.08 10.07
N THR A 126 -3.94 -5.16 11.33
CA THR A 126 -4.20 -4.15 12.36
C THR A 126 -2.93 -3.77 13.10
N VAL A 127 -2.91 -2.56 13.65
CA VAL A 127 -1.79 -2.07 14.50
C VAL A 127 -1.51 -3.05 15.64
N ASP A 128 -2.57 -3.54 16.31
CA ASP A 128 -2.42 -4.45 17.46
C ASP A 128 -1.81 -5.79 17.03
N ASN A 129 -2.25 -6.35 15.90
CA ASN A 129 -1.70 -7.62 15.40
C ASN A 129 -0.26 -7.49 14.90
N VAL A 130 0.11 -6.34 14.31
CA VAL A 130 1.49 -6.03 13.97
C VAL A 130 2.34 -5.89 15.23
N LYS A 131 1.88 -5.13 16.23
CA LYS A 131 2.58 -4.95 17.52
C LYS A 131 2.74 -6.28 18.29
N ALA A 132 1.74 -7.14 18.23
CA ALA A 132 1.79 -8.48 18.84
C ALA A 132 2.63 -9.49 18.03
N GLY A 133 3.03 -9.17 16.80
CA GLY A 133 3.77 -10.05 15.89
C GLY A 133 2.93 -11.20 15.33
N THR A 134 1.60 -11.15 15.44
CA THR A 134 0.68 -12.11 14.83
C THR A 134 0.47 -11.84 13.34
N TYR A 135 0.43 -10.56 12.93
CA TYR A 135 0.48 -10.16 11.53
C TYR A 135 1.94 -10.02 11.07
N LYS A 136 2.36 -10.87 10.14
CA LYS A 136 3.78 -11.04 9.77
C LYS A 136 4.31 -10.02 8.76
N LEU A 137 3.43 -9.43 7.96
CA LEU A 137 3.83 -8.44 6.95
C LEU A 137 4.02 -7.07 7.62
N SER A 138 5.17 -6.84 8.20
CA SER A 138 5.52 -5.58 8.86
C SER A 138 6.98 -5.20 8.60
N ARG A 139 7.27 -3.91 8.62
CA ARG A 139 8.59 -3.35 8.40
C ARG A 139 8.79 -2.03 9.12
N PRO A 140 10.03 -1.63 9.41
CA PRO A 140 10.28 -0.30 9.92
C PRO A 140 10.08 0.78 8.86
N PHE A 141 9.68 1.95 9.31
CA PHE A 141 9.91 3.20 8.62
C PHE A 141 11.19 3.80 9.15
N ASN A 142 12.12 4.09 8.28
CA ASN A 142 13.43 4.60 8.61
C ASN A 142 13.63 6.01 8.07
N ILE A 143 14.35 6.83 8.83
CA ILE A 143 15.11 7.94 8.29
C ILE A 143 16.53 7.46 8.02
N ALA A 144 17.18 8.04 7.01
CA ALA A 144 18.58 7.74 6.70
C ALA A 144 19.36 9.03 6.58
N THR A 145 20.42 9.16 7.36
CA THR A 145 21.27 10.36 7.40
C THR A 145 22.64 10.09 6.78
N LYS A 146 23.17 11.08 6.08
CA LYS A 146 24.57 11.08 5.64
C LYS A 146 25.38 11.94 6.59
N GLY A 147 26.25 11.28 7.37
CA GLY A 147 26.93 11.94 8.48
C GLY A 147 25.99 12.34 9.63
N GLU A 148 26.51 13.14 10.56
CA GLU A 148 25.74 13.62 11.70
C GLU A 148 24.77 14.73 11.28
N PRO A 149 23.48 14.61 11.58
CA PRO A 149 22.51 15.66 11.30
C PRO A 149 22.79 16.90 12.16
N THR A 150 22.58 18.07 11.58
CA THR A 150 22.83 19.37 12.24
C THR A 150 21.65 20.31 12.07
N GLY A 151 21.57 21.36 12.89
CA GLY A 151 20.56 22.41 12.78
C GLY A 151 19.14 21.85 12.74
N VAL A 152 18.32 22.33 11.80
CA VAL A 152 16.91 21.93 11.66
C VAL A 152 16.75 20.43 11.49
N ALA A 153 17.65 19.75 10.74
CA ALA A 153 17.56 18.31 10.54
C ALA A 153 17.71 17.54 11.87
N LYS A 154 18.69 17.92 12.69
CA LYS A 154 18.90 17.32 14.02
C LYS A 154 17.73 17.58 14.95
N ASP A 155 17.28 18.83 15.04
CA ASP A 155 16.17 19.21 15.91
C ASP A 155 14.88 18.47 15.52
N PHE A 156 14.59 18.37 14.22
CA PHE A 156 13.43 17.64 13.74
C PHE A 156 13.53 16.12 13.97
N ILE A 157 14.69 15.50 13.77
CA ILE A 157 14.91 14.08 14.11
C ILE A 157 14.68 13.85 15.60
N ASN A 158 15.19 14.74 16.46
CA ASN A 158 14.93 14.67 17.91
C ASN A 158 13.43 14.80 18.23
N PHE A 159 12.70 15.66 17.51
CA PHE A 159 11.25 15.75 17.62
C PHE A 159 10.57 14.45 17.22
N ILE A 160 10.90 13.87 16.07
CA ILE A 160 10.32 12.60 15.57
C ILE A 160 10.47 11.50 16.63
N LEU A 161 11.65 11.38 17.24
CA LEU A 161 11.97 10.35 18.23
C LEU A 161 11.51 10.69 19.66
N SER A 162 10.95 11.87 19.88
CA SER A 162 10.45 12.29 21.18
C SER A 162 9.06 11.73 21.49
N LYS A 163 8.62 11.91 22.73
CA LYS A 163 7.27 11.55 23.17
C LYS A 163 6.19 12.18 22.30
N GLU A 164 6.34 13.47 21.95
CA GLU A 164 5.40 14.21 21.12
C GLU A 164 5.38 13.68 19.68
N GLY A 165 6.54 13.43 19.09
CA GLY A 165 6.65 12.84 17.75
C GLY A 165 6.12 11.41 17.69
N GLN A 166 6.41 10.58 18.70
CA GLN A 166 5.90 9.22 18.77
C GLN A 166 4.38 9.17 19.05
N ALA A 167 3.82 10.18 19.71
CA ALA A 167 2.37 10.36 19.81
C ALA A 167 1.74 10.64 18.43
N VAL A 168 2.36 11.50 17.60
CA VAL A 168 1.92 11.71 16.20
C VAL A 168 1.94 10.40 15.40
N VAL A 169 2.98 9.58 15.57
CA VAL A 169 3.09 8.26 14.92
C VAL A 169 1.89 7.38 15.29
N THR A 170 1.58 7.24 16.57
CA THR A 170 0.48 6.39 17.04
C THR A 170 -0.90 6.92 16.68
N ASP A 171 -1.12 8.23 16.75
CA ASP A 171 -2.39 8.88 16.38
C ASP A 171 -2.72 8.70 14.88
N ASN A 172 -1.70 8.45 14.06
CA ASN A 172 -1.84 8.18 12.62
C ASN A 172 -1.77 6.68 12.27
N LYS A 173 -2.07 5.78 13.22
CA LYS A 173 -2.18 4.32 13.03
C LYS A 173 -0.86 3.61 12.70
N TYR A 174 0.26 4.18 13.06
CA TYR A 174 1.57 3.51 13.02
C TYR A 174 1.97 3.09 14.44
N ILE A 175 3.03 2.33 14.57
CA ILE A 175 3.50 1.81 15.84
C ILE A 175 4.75 2.59 16.25
N ALA A 176 4.73 3.18 17.44
CA ALA A 176 5.87 3.86 18.03
C ALA A 176 7.07 2.90 18.19
N VAL A 177 8.27 3.41 17.95
CA VAL A 177 9.52 2.66 18.18
C VAL A 177 9.98 2.73 19.64
N ASP A 178 9.49 3.71 20.40
CA ASP A 178 9.77 3.89 21.82
C ASP A 178 8.53 4.43 22.56
N ASP A 179 7.89 3.56 23.36
CA ASP A 179 6.72 3.94 24.20
C ASP A 179 7.14 4.81 25.41
N ASN A 180 8.44 4.93 25.70
CA ASN A 180 9.00 5.69 26.83
C ASN A 180 9.89 6.87 26.39
N ALA A 181 9.73 7.32 25.16
CA ALA A 181 10.51 8.43 24.62
C ALA A 181 10.45 9.68 25.51
N ALA A 182 11.57 10.40 25.63
CA ALA A 182 11.65 11.63 26.39
C ALA A 182 10.83 12.76 25.74
N ALA A 183 10.38 13.70 26.56
CA ALA A 183 9.70 14.89 26.06
C ALA A 183 10.64 15.73 25.17
N PHE A 184 10.07 16.32 24.11
CA PHE A 184 10.83 17.17 23.20
C PHE A 184 11.11 18.55 23.79
N THR A 185 12.31 19.02 23.51
CA THR A 185 12.68 20.43 23.72
C THR A 185 13.46 20.88 22.49
N SER A 186 12.89 21.82 21.72
CA SER A 186 13.58 22.38 20.56
C SER A 186 14.83 23.14 20.97
N ASP A 187 15.90 23.02 20.20
CA ASP A 187 17.11 23.82 20.34
C ASP A 187 17.00 25.19 19.67
N GLY A 188 15.83 25.47 19.04
CA GLY A 188 15.57 26.75 18.36
C GLY A 188 16.24 26.87 16.99
N SER A 189 16.72 25.77 16.43
CA SER A 189 17.31 25.75 15.07
C SER A 189 16.37 26.37 14.06
N SER A 190 16.91 27.20 13.16
CA SER A 190 16.14 27.91 12.13
C SER A 190 16.72 27.66 10.75
N GLY A 191 15.85 27.78 9.72
CA GLY A 191 16.23 27.59 8.33
C GLY A 191 15.31 26.62 7.61
N GLN A 192 15.74 26.19 6.42
CA GLN A 192 14.99 25.28 5.57
C GLN A 192 15.81 24.04 5.25
N ILE A 193 15.16 22.87 5.27
CA ILE A 193 15.71 21.61 4.79
C ILE A 193 14.74 20.95 3.82
N ALA A 194 15.25 20.09 2.93
CA ALA A 194 14.46 19.19 2.13
C ALA A 194 14.61 17.74 2.64
N VAL A 195 13.51 17.02 2.68
CA VAL A 195 13.43 15.61 3.04
C VAL A 195 12.77 14.87 1.90
N GLY A 196 13.38 13.81 1.41
CA GLY A 196 12.87 13.09 0.25
C GLY A 196 12.76 11.60 0.47
N GLY A 197 11.87 10.94 -0.29
CA GLY A 197 11.80 9.48 -0.34
C GLY A 197 10.40 8.89 -0.34
N SER A 198 10.24 7.80 0.37
CA SER A 198 9.12 6.86 0.33
C SER A 198 7.73 7.50 0.38
N SER A 199 6.92 7.24 -0.65
CA SER A 199 5.49 7.62 -0.68
C SER A 199 4.64 6.94 0.41
N SER A 200 5.11 5.84 0.99
CA SER A 200 4.42 5.19 2.12
C SER A 200 4.73 5.86 3.46
N VAL A 201 5.89 6.51 3.59
CA VAL A 201 6.26 7.27 4.80
C VAL A 201 5.73 8.71 4.76
N SER A 202 5.55 9.27 3.55
CA SER A 202 5.14 10.66 3.37
C SER A 202 3.90 11.06 4.19
N PRO A 203 2.82 10.27 4.30
CA PRO A 203 1.64 10.66 5.08
C PRO A 203 1.94 10.91 6.56
N VAL A 204 2.69 10.04 7.22
CA VAL A 204 3.08 10.27 8.63
C VAL A 204 4.12 11.39 8.76
N MET A 205 5.02 11.52 7.77
CA MET A 205 6.03 12.58 7.77
C MET A 205 5.38 13.97 7.64
N GLU A 206 4.33 14.12 6.84
CA GLU A 206 3.53 15.36 6.76
C GLU A 206 2.94 15.75 8.13
N LYS A 207 2.42 14.77 8.88
CA LYS A 207 1.88 15.01 10.22
C LYS A 207 2.96 15.37 11.23
N LEU A 208 4.12 14.73 11.14
CA LEU A 208 5.28 15.05 11.96
C LEU A 208 5.80 16.47 11.66
N ILE A 209 5.85 16.87 10.39
CA ILE A 209 6.24 18.23 9.98
C ILE A 209 5.24 19.27 10.49
N GLU A 210 3.93 19.00 10.36
CA GLU A 210 2.87 19.87 10.86
C GLU A 210 3.00 20.09 12.38
N ALA A 211 3.16 19.02 13.15
CA ALA A 211 3.31 19.08 14.59
C ALA A 211 4.63 19.75 15.02
N TYR A 212 5.74 19.47 14.33
CA TYR A 212 7.03 20.11 14.60
C TYR A 212 6.99 21.62 14.34
N LYS A 213 6.32 22.05 13.27
CA LYS A 213 6.16 23.48 12.95
C LYS A 213 5.43 24.26 14.04
N ALA A 214 4.54 23.60 14.80
CA ALA A 214 3.85 24.22 15.93
C ALA A 214 4.79 24.51 17.12
N VAL A 215 5.84 23.71 17.28
CA VAL A 215 6.84 23.86 18.38
C VAL A 215 8.12 24.58 17.94
N ASN A 216 8.43 24.58 16.64
CA ASN A 216 9.54 25.35 16.06
C ASN A 216 9.10 26.08 14.77
N PRO A 217 8.43 27.25 14.88
CA PRO A 217 7.94 28.00 13.73
C PRO A 217 9.05 28.61 12.85
N ASN A 218 10.30 28.62 13.32
CA ASN A 218 11.45 29.18 12.59
C ASN A 218 12.08 28.18 11.60
N ALA A 219 11.64 26.93 11.66
CA ALA A 219 12.08 25.86 10.75
C ALA A 219 11.09 25.66 9.62
N SER A 220 11.58 25.34 8.43
CA SER A 220 10.80 24.94 7.26
C SER A 220 11.33 23.63 6.71
N ILE A 221 10.42 22.68 6.49
CA ILE A 221 10.77 21.37 5.95
C ILE A 221 9.97 21.17 4.66
N ASP A 222 10.69 20.96 3.55
CA ASP A 222 10.12 20.65 2.24
C ASP A 222 10.14 19.14 2.02
N LEU A 223 8.97 18.52 1.96
CA LEU A 223 8.83 17.07 1.77
C LEU A 223 8.66 16.76 0.28
N GLN A 224 9.57 15.95 -0.25
CA GLN A 224 9.61 15.52 -1.64
C GLN A 224 9.29 14.02 -1.73
N THR A 225 8.05 13.70 -2.09
CA THR A 225 7.59 12.31 -2.20
C THR A 225 8.11 11.65 -3.47
N SER A 226 8.82 10.53 -3.31
CA SER A 226 9.32 9.65 -4.37
C SER A 226 9.26 8.18 -3.90
N ASP A 227 10.25 7.39 -4.21
CA ASP A 227 10.50 6.06 -3.66
C ASP A 227 11.68 6.07 -2.66
N SER A 228 11.85 4.97 -1.92
CA SER A 228 12.91 4.87 -0.89
C SER A 228 14.32 4.94 -1.49
N THR A 229 14.56 4.30 -2.61
CA THR A 229 15.89 4.27 -3.25
C THR A 229 16.28 5.64 -3.77
N SER A 230 15.35 6.35 -4.42
CA SER A 230 15.56 7.73 -4.88
C SER A 230 15.84 8.67 -3.71
N GLY A 231 15.12 8.52 -2.60
CA GLY A 231 15.39 9.29 -1.37
C GLY A 231 16.80 9.07 -0.84
N MET A 232 17.21 7.80 -0.70
CA MET A 232 18.55 7.43 -0.22
C MET A 232 19.66 8.00 -1.12
N THR A 233 19.51 7.85 -2.44
CA THR A 233 20.48 8.35 -3.43
C THR A 233 20.59 9.87 -3.42
N GLY A 234 19.50 10.58 -3.15
CA GLY A 234 19.44 12.04 -3.10
C GLY A 234 19.84 12.66 -1.76
N THR A 235 20.13 11.85 -0.74
CA THR A 235 20.44 12.37 0.61
C THR A 235 21.77 13.13 0.62
N MET A 236 21.70 14.38 1.05
CA MET A 236 22.84 15.27 1.22
C MET A 236 23.38 15.28 2.65
N ASP A 237 24.62 15.70 2.82
CA ASP A 237 25.22 15.91 4.14
C ASP A 237 24.36 16.86 5.00
N GLY A 238 24.10 16.46 6.22
CA GLY A 238 23.33 17.26 7.18
C GLY A 238 21.80 17.22 7.00
N THR A 239 21.29 16.43 6.05
CA THR A 239 19.87 16.16 5.84
C THR A 239 19.55 14.68 6.07
N PHE A 240 18.32 14.27 5.76
CA PHE A 240 17.94 12.86 5.80
C PHE A 240 16.92 12.49 4.71
N ALA A 241 16.90 11.22 4.37
CA ALA A 241 15.87 10.60 3.55
C ALA A 241 14.88 9.81 4.39
N ILE A 242 13.76 9.41 3.78
CA ILE A 242 12.75 8.55 4.39
C ILE A 242 12.56 7.27 3.59
N ALA A 243 12.50 6.13 4.26
CA ALA A 243 12.34 4.82 3.65
C ALA A 243 11.34 3.93 4.38
N SER A 244 10.64 3.09 3.63
CA SER A 244 9.69 2.09 4.16
C SER A 244 10.25 0.68 4.10
N ARG A 245 11.52 0.53 4.41
CA ARG A 245 12.29 -0.71 4.51
C ARG A 245 13.58 -0.46 5.27
N GLU A 246 14.28 -1.51 5.63
CA GLU A 246 15.66 -1.41 6.05
C GLU A 246 16.56 -0.86 4.94
N LEU A 247 17.70 -0.29 5.30
CA LEU A 247 18.71 0.12 4.35
C LEU A 247 19.32 -1.12 3.69
N LYS A 248 19.57 -1.05 2.39
CA LYS A 248 20.37 -2.06 1.68
C LYS A 248 21.84 -1.98 2.14
N ASP A 249 22.61 -3.04 1.93
CA ASP A 249 24.02 -3.10 2.36
C ASP A 249 24.88 -1.96 1.78
N ASP A 250 24.66 -1.60 0.52
CA ASP A 250 25.33 -0.50 -0.15
C ASP A 250 24.92 0.88 0.35
N GLU A 251 23.66 1.03 0.77
CA GLU A 251 23.14 2.24 1.42
C GLU A 251 23.69 2.36 2.86
N ALA A 252 23.65 1.27 3.63
CA ALA A 252 24.14 1.21 5.01
C ALA A 252 25.66 1.47 5.11
N ALA A 253 26.41 1.21 4.03
CA ALA A 253 27.83 1.57 3.94
C ALA A 253 28.09 3.08 3.90
N GLN A 254 27.08 3.90 3.58
CA GLN A 254 27.19 5.35 3.38
C GLN A 254 26.24 6.16 4.26
N LEU A 255 25.14 5.56 4.70
CA LEU A 255 24.08 6.21 5.44
C LEU A 255 23.84 5.50 6.79
N THR A 256 23.38 6.25 7.76
CA THR A 256 22.94 5.71 9.04
C THR A 256 21.42 5.67 9.08
N GLY A 257 20.85 4.46 9.17
CA GLY A 257 19.41 4.26 9.31
C GLY A 257 18.97 4.41 10.76
N THR A 258 17.82 5.05 10.98
CA THR A 258 17.17 5.16 12.28
C THR A 258 15.68 4.89 12.12
N ALA A 259 15.17 3.86 12.80
CA ALA A 259 13.74 3.56 12.78
C ALA A 259 12.95 4.68 13.50
N ILE A 260 11.85 5.11 12.88
CA ILE A 260 10.96 6.15 13.41
C ILE A 260 9.55 5.63 13.70
N ALA A 261 9.16 4.55 13.06
CA ALA A 261 7.90 3.84 13.25
C ALA A 261 8.03 2.40 12.79
N LEU A 262 7.15 1.52 13.27
CA LEU A 262 6.88 0.24 12.65
C LEU A 262 5.53 0.34 11.93
N ASP A 263 5.44 -0.22 10.73
CA ASP A 263 4.23 -0.21 9.91
C ASP A 263 3.92 -1.60 9.35
N GLY A 264 2.64 -1.93 9.24
CA GLY A 264 2.17 -3.12 8.55
C GLY A 264 2.12 -2.92 7.03
N ILE A 265 2.23 -4.00 6.27
CA ILE A 265 1.91 -4.03 4.85
C ILE A 265 0.56 -4.73 4.69
N ALA A 266 -0.49 -3.98 4.42
CA ALA A 266 -1.81 -4.55 4.16
C ALA A 266 -1.88 -5.06 2.72
N VAL A 267 -2.25 -6.34 2.55
CA VAL A 267 -2.68 -6.89 1.26
C VAL A 267 -4.11 -6.46 1.03
N VAL A 268 -4.39 -5.85 -0.10
CA VAL A 268 -5.67 -5.20 -0.38
C VAL A 268 -6.29 -5.69 -1.67
N VAL A 269 -7.61 -5.81 -1.64
CA VAL A 269 -8.46 -6.14 -2.79
C VAL A 269 -9.58 -5.12 -2.92
N ASN A 270 -10.31 -5.15 -4.04
CA ASN A 270 -11.52 -4.34 -4.18
C ASN A 270 -12.57 -4.75 -3.13
N PRO A 271 -13.36 -3.81 -2.58
CA PRO A 271 -14.42 -4.14 -1.60
C PRO A 271 -15.45 -5.16 -2.10
N ALA A 272 -15.68 -5.27 -3.41
CA ALA A 272 -16.57 -6.27 -4.01
C ALA A 272 -15.94 -7.67 -4.09
N ASN A 273 -14.63 -7.80 -3.92
CA ASN A 273 -13.96 -9.09 -3.87
C ASN A 273 -14.34 -9.83 -2.58
N THR A 274 -14.74 -11.10 -2.70
CA THR A 274 -15.25 -11.91 -1.58
C THR A 274 -14.16 -12.61 -0.77
N ILE A 275 -12.91 -12.60 -1.24
CA ILE A 275 -11.79 -13.19 -0.51
C ILE A 275 -11.52 -12.39 0.78
N ASP A 276 -11.51 -13.07 1.92
CA ASP A 276 -11.30 -12.47 3.24
C ASP A 276 -9.96 -12.85 3.89
N ASP A 277 -9.35 -13.95 3.44
CA ASP A 277 -8.10 -14.47 3.98
C ASP A 277 -7.25 -15.09 2.87
N LEU A 278 -5.96 -14.86 2.92
CA LEU A 278 -4.96 -15.48 2.04
C LEU A 278 -3.81 -16.00 2.89
N SER A 279 -3.35 -17.21 2.62
CA SER A 279 -2.10 -17.67 3.21
C SER A 279 -0.90 -16.96 2.58
N MET A 280 0.23 -16.96 3.27
CA MET A 280 1.49 -16.44 2.74
C MET A 280 1.88 -17.13 1.44
N ASP A 281 1.66 -18.45 1.34
CA ASP A 281 1.95 -19.23 0.13
C ASP A 281 1.03 -18.84 -1.05
N GLN A 282 -0.26 -18.56 -0.77
CA GLN A 282 -1.18 -18.06 -1.80
C GLN A 282 -0.77 -16.66 -2.29
N ILE A 283 -0.39 -15.77 -1.38
CA ILE A 283 0.12 -14.44 -1.75
C ILE A 283 1.37 -14.59 -2.62
N LYS A 284 2.32 -15.41 -2.20
CA LYS A 284 3.50 -15.72 -3.02
C LYS A 284 3.10 -16.23 -4.40
N GLY A 285 2.26 -17.27 -4.46
CA GLY A 285 1.81 -17.90 -5.70
C GLY A 285 1.15 -16.89 -6.67
N ILE A 286 0.35 -15.95 -6.15
CA ILE A 286 -0.25 -14.87 -6.94
C ILE A 286 0.85 -13.94 -7.51
N TYR A 287 1.75 -13.49 -6.67
CA TYR A 287 2.76 -12.49 -7.07
C TYR A 287 3.88 -13.05 -7.94
N VAL A 288 4.15 -14.37 -7.92
CA VAL A 288 5.08 -15.01 -8.88
C VAL A 288 4.38 -15.49 -10.15
N GLY A 289 3.03 -15.48 -10.18
CA GLY A 289 2.23 -15.86 -11.35
C GLY A 289 1.89 -17.35 -11.41
N ASP A 290 2.05 -18.10 -10.33
CA ASP A 290 1.64 -19.51 -10.23
C ASP A 290 0.13 -19.65 -10.01
N ILE A 291 -0.51 -18.66 -9.36
CA ILE A 291 -1.95 -18.55 -9.16
C ILE A 291 -2.44 -17.33 -9.95
N THR A 292 -3.23 -17.57 -10.98
CA THR A 292 -3.65 -16.52 -11.92
C THR A 292 -5.15 -16.30 -11.97
N ASP A 293 -5.95 -17.12 -11.31
CA ASP A 293 -7.41 -17.01 -11.26
C ASP A 293 -7.91 -17.06 -9.82
N TRP A 294 -8.86 -16.19 -9.47
CA TRP A 294 -9.49 -16.17 -8.14
C TRP A 294 -10.22 -17.48 -7.82
N GLY A 295 -10.73 -18.18 -8.85
CA GLY A 295 -11.39 -19.48 -8.68
C GLY A 295 -10.47 -20.60 -8.18
N ASP A 296 -9.15 -20.45 -8.32
CA ASP A 296 -8.16 -21.43 -7.85
C ASP A 296 -7.92 -21.32 -6.31
N LEU A 297 -8.50 -20.28 -5.68
CA LEU A 297 -8.36 -20.01 -4.24
C LEU A 297 -9.59 -20.41 -3.41
N ALA A 298 -10.66 -20.87 -4.06
CA ALA A 298 -11.94 -21.25 -3.45
C ALA A 298 -11.91 -22.61 -2.74
#